data_87f297cfb86499a05265f8405d4fdfed
#
_entry.id   87f297cfb86499a05265f8405d4fdfed
#
_cell.length_a   1.000
_cell.length_b   1.000
_cell.length_c   1.000
_cell.angle_alpha   90.00
_cell.angle_beta   90.00
_cell.angle_gamma   90.00
#
_symmetry.space_group_name_H-M   'P 1'
#
loop_
_entity.id
_entity.type
_entity.pdbx_description
1 polymer ?
#
loop_
_entity_poly.entity_id
_entity_poly.type
_entity_poly.pdbx_seq_one_letter_code
_entity_poly.pdbx_strand_id
1 'polypeptide(L)'
;MLALCLVFQVHADTLLGKVINVADGDTITVLDDTNIQHKIRLTGIDAPEKRQAFGNVSKQSLADTVAGQSVTVVWVKVDKYGRKVGKVLLAGLDCNLEQVKRGLAWHYKQY
;
A
#
# COMPACT_ATOMS: atom_id res chain seq x y z
N MET A 1 -15.25 -0.09 43.49
CA MET A 1 -15.60 0.75 42.35
C MET A 1 -14.82 0.28 41.15
N LEU A 2 -15.51 -0.32 40.16
CA LEU A 2 -14.90 -0.84 38.94
C LEU A 2 -14.76 0.32 37.93
N ALA A 3 -13.51 0.68 37.64
CA ALA A 3 -13.23 1.60 36.55
C ALA A 3 -13.26 0.84 35.23
N LEU A 4 -14.20 1.18 34.36
CA LEU A 4 -14.27 0.61 33.02
C LEU A 4 -13.26 1.34 32.13
N CYS A 5 -12.14 0.67 31.85
CA CYS A 5 -11.18 1.15 30.84
C CYS A 5 -11.65 0.69 29.47
N LEU A 6 -12.15 1.63 28.66
CA LEU A 6 -12.38 1.39 27.24
C LEU A 6 -11.03 1.47 26.52
N VAL A 7 -10.49 0.31 26.14
CA VAL A 7 -9.29 0.25 25.32
C VAL A 7 -9.75 0.11 23.88
N PHE A 8 -9.51 1.15 23.07
CA PHE A 8 -9.68 1.05 21.62
C PHE A 8 -8.44 0.39 21.03
N GLN A 9 -8.59 -0.84 20.56
CA GLN A 9 -7.52 -1.52 19.82
C GLN A 9 -7.79 -1.35 18.33
N VAL A 10 -6.81 -0.74 17.63
CA VAL A 10 -6.79 -0.74 16.18
C VAL A 10 -6.14 -2.04 15.75
N HIS A 11 -6.91 -2.92 15.12
CA HIS A 11 -6.41 -4.17 14.57
C HIS A 11 -6.05 -3.99 13.11
N ALA A 12 -4.79 -4.26 12.77
CA ALA A 12 -4.37 -4.39 11.39
C ALA A 12 -4.79 -5.75 10.86
N ASP A 13 -5.37 -5.76 9.67
CA ASP A 13 -5.65 -6.98 8.92
C ASP A 13 -4.52 -7.27 7.93
N THR A 14 -4.39 -8.53 7.56
CA THR A 14 -3.35 -8.97 6.63
C THR A 14 -4.01 -9.58 5.38
N LEU A 15 -3.57 -9.10 4.22
CA LEU A 15 -3.99 -9.63 2.92
C LEU A 15 -2.76 -10.22 2.23
N LEU A 16 -2.87 -11.46 1.78
CA LEU A 16 -1.84 -12.13 0.99
C LEU A 16 -2.33 -12.28 -0.45
N GLY A 17 -1.50 -11.93 -1.40
CA GLY A 17 -1.87 -12.09 -2.80
C GLY A 17 -0.79 -11.67 -3.77
N LYS A 18 -1.11 -11.80 -5.05
CA LYS A 18 -0.22 -11.47 -6.16
C LYS A 18 -0.56 -10.09 -6.72
N VAL A 19 0.45 -9.28 -6.95
CA VAL A 19 0.27 -7.99 -7.61
C VAL A 19 0.00 -8.20 -9.09
N ILE A 20 -1.18 -7.80 -9.54
CA ILE A 20 -1.62 -7.96 -10.93
C ILE A 20 -1.66 -6.66 -11.72
N ASN A 21 -1.59 -5.53 -11.03
CA ASN A 21 -1.55 -4.21 -11.66
C ASN A 21 -0.87 -3.19 -10.76
N VAL A 22 -0.15 -2.27 -11.37
CA VAL A 22 0.42 -1.09 -10.71
C VAL A 22 -0.17 0.14 -11.41
N ALA A 23 -1.02 0.89 -10.72
CA ALA A 23 -1.69 2.05 -11.30
C ALA A 23 -0.81 3.31 -11.27
N ASP A 24 -0.16 3.54 -10.14
CA ASP A 24 0.74 4.67 -9.87
C ASP A 24 1.85 4.21 -8.94
N GLY A 25 2.79 5.11 -8.64
CA GLY A 25 3.89 4.82 -7.72
C GLY A 25 3.47 4.58 -6.26
N ASP A 26 2.17 4.67 -5.96
CA ASP A 26 1.61 4.46 -4.62
C ASP A 26 0.32 3.64 -4.61
N THR A 27 -0.08 3.06 -5.75
CA THR A 27 -1.35 2.32 -5.86
C THR A 27 -1.17 1.06 -6.69
N ILE A 28 -1.57 -0.07 -6.12
CA ILE A 28 -1.49 -1.39 -6.77
C ILE A 28 -2.82 -2.13 -6.65
N THR A 29 -2.97 -3.18 -7.44
CA THR A 29 -4.05 -4.16 -7.32
C THR A 29 -3.47 -5.52 -6.98
N VAL A 30 -4.01 -6.15 -5.95
CA VAL A 30 -3.60 -7.47 -5.47
C VAL A 30 -4.74 -8.45 -5.67
N LEU A 31 -4.44 -9.61 -6.24
CA LEU A 31 -5.37 -10.72 -6.41
C LEU A 31 -5.13 -11.73 -5.29
N ASP A 32 -6.17 -12.01 -4.49
CA ASP A 32 -6.07 -12.99 -3.42
C ASP A 32 -6.28 -14.43 -3.93
N ASP A 33 -6.18 -15.42 -3.06
CA ASP A 33 -6.31 -16.84 -3.39
C ASP A 33 -7.75 -17.25 -3.75
N THR A 34 -8.73 -16.40 -3.51
CA THR A 34 -10.12 -16.59 -3.92
C THR A 34 -10.47 -15.86 -5.22
N ASN A 35 -9.48 -15.35 -5.93
CA ASN A 35 -9.62 -14.56 -7.17
C ASN A 35 -10.36 -13.23 -6.99
N ILE A 36 -10.34 -12.67 -5.79
CA ILE A 36 -10.88 -11.33 -5.52
C ILE A 36 -9.76 -10.30 -5.67
N GLN A 37 -10.04 -9.24 -6.42
CA GLN A 37 -9.11 -8.14 -6.63
C GLN A 37 -9.29 -7.08 -5.54
N HIS A 38 -8.17 -6.64 -4.97
CA HIS A 38 -8.12 -5.62 -3.94
C HIS A 38 -7.26 -4.46 -4.42
N LYS A 39 -7.81 -3.26 -4.42
CA LYS A 39 -7.02 -2.05 -4.67
C LYS A 39 -6.35 -1.61 -3.38
N ILE A 40 -5.04 -1.37 -3.46
CA ILE A 40 -4.21 -1.00 -2.31
C ILE A 40 -3.62 0.39 -2.56
N ARG A 41 -3.85 1.28 -1.60
CA ARG A 41 -3.17 2.58 -1.53
C ARG A 41 -2.04 2.44 -0.50
N LEU A 42 -0.79 2.59 -0.95
CA LEU A 42 0.37 2.50 -0.06
C LEU A 42 0.29 3.63 0.98
N THR A 43 0.23 3.25 2.26
CA THR A 43 0.09 4.21 3.35
C THR A 43 1.37 4.99 3.61
N GLY A 44 1.23 6.21 4.11
CA GLY A 44 2.36 7.03 4.57
C GLY A 44 3.20 7.65 3.47
N ILE A 45 2.88 7.42 2.21
CA ILE A 45 3.59 7.99 1.07
C ILE A 45 2.63 8.61 0.07
N ASP A 46 3.16 9.51 -0.74
CA ASP A 46 2.46 10.11 -1.85
C ASP A 46 3.41 10.14 -3.05
N ALA A 47 2.96 9.65 -4.19
CA ALA A 47 3.75 9.59 -5.41
C ALA A 47 3.18 10.53 -6.46
N PRO A 48 4.00 11.03 -7.41
CA PRO A 48 3.47 11.81 -8.50
C PRO A 48 2.49 10.97 -9.32
N GLU A 49 1.38 11.57 -9.70
CA GLU A 49 0.38 10.93 -10.57
C GLU A 49 0.98 10.64 -11.94
N LYS A 50 0.42 9.66 -12.62
CA LYS A 50 0.89 9.22 -13.94
C LYS A 50 1.12 10.36 -14.94
N ARG A 51 0.31 11.43 -14.87
CA ARG A 51 0.41 12.60 -15.76
C ARG A 51 1.39 13.67 -15.30
N GLN A 52 1.89 13.56 -14.06
CA GLN A 52 2.86 14.50 -13.51
C GLN A 52 4.28 14.12 -13.94
N ALA A 53 5.20 15.09 -13.84
CA ALA A 53 6.61 14.81 -14.01
C ALA A 53 7.04 13.69 -13.05
N PHE A 54 7.86 12.76 -13.54
CA PHE A 54 8.30 11.57 -12.82
C PHE A 54 7.19 10.57 -12.44
N GLY A 55 5.93 10.81 -12.84
CA GLY A 55 4.84 9.88 -12.57
C GLY A 55 5.07 8.50 -13.17
N ASN A 56 5.52 8.43 -14.42
CA ASN A 56 5.85 7.18 -15.09
C ASN A 56 7.07 6.50 -14.47
N VAL A 57 8.07 7.26 -14.03
CA VAL A 57 9.28 6.72 -13.38
C VAL A 57 8.92 6.13 -12.01
N SER A 58 8.10 6.83 -11.24
CA SER A 58 7.60 6.35 -9.95
C SER A 58 6.78 5.06 -10.09
N LYS A 59 5.85 5.05 -11.03
CA LYS A 59 5.04 3.86 -11.35
C LYS A 59 5.93 2.69 -11.78
N GLN A 60 6.88 2.92 -12.68
CA GLN A 60 7.77 1.88 -13.18
C GLN A 60 8.67 1.33 -12.07
N SER A 61 9.16 2.18 -11.19
CA SER A 61 9.94 1.75 -10.03
C SER A 61 9.16 0.80 -9.13
N LEU A 62 7.91 1.13 -8.82
CA LEU A 62 7.05 0.25 -8.03
C LEU A 62 6.76 -1.05 -8.79
N ALA A 63 6.46 -0.97 -10.08
CA ALA A 63 6.21 -2.14 -10.91
C ALA A 63 7.44 -3.07 -10.97
N ASP A 64 8.63 -2.53 -11.13
CA ASP A 64 9.88 -3.31 -11.14
C ASP A 64 10.09 -4.06 -9.82
N THR A 65 9.61 -3.51 -8.72
CA THR A 65 9.72 -4.13 -7.39
C THR A 65 8.66 -5.20 -7.18
N VAL A 66 7.39 -4.93 -7.49
CA VAL A 66 6.27 -5.75 -7.01
C VAL A 66 5.44 -6.42 -8.10
N ALA A 67 5.50 -5.99 -9.37
CA ALA A 67 4.63 -6.53 -10.41
C ALA A 67 4.81 -8.05 -10.55
N GLY A 68 3.71 -8.78 -10.50
CA GLY A 68 3.71 -10.24 -10.59
C GLY A 68 4.22 -10.96 -9.35
N GLN A 69 4.58 -10.23 -8.30
CA GLN A 69 5.12 -10.81 -7.06
C GLN A 69 4.01 -11.06 -6.05
N SER A 70 4.23 -12.07 -5.21
CA SER A 70 3.38 -12.31 -4.04
C SER A 70 3.79 -11.37 -2.91
N VAL A 71 2.82 -10.61 -2.40
CA VAL A 71 3.06 -9.62 -1.36
C VAL A 71 2.14 -9.86 -0.16
N THR A 72 2.55 -9.30 0.97
CA THR A 72 1.73 -9.19 2.18
C THR A 72 1.34 -7.72 2.35
N VAL A 73 0.05 -7.46 2.47
CA VAL A 73 -0.47 -6.11 2.73
C VAL A 73 -1.02 -6.06 4.15
N VAL A 74 -0.45 -5.20 4.97
CA VAL A 74 -0.93 -4.92 6.33
C VAL A 74 -1.74 -3.63 6.27
N TRP A 75 -3.06 -3.72 6.50
CA TRP A 75 -3.95 -2.59 6.31
C TRP A 75 -4.91 -2.43 7.50
N VAL A 76 -5.39 -1.21 7.74
CA VAL A 76 -6.25 -0.89 8.89
C VAL A 76 -7.58 -0.25 8.49
N LYS A 77 -7.67 0.28 7.28
CA LYS A 77 -8.89 0.96 6.81
C LYS A 77 -9.06 0.86 5.31
N VAL A 78 -10.27 1.12 4.86
CA VAL A 78 -10.63 1.29 3.46
C VAL A 78 -10.96 2.77 3.24
N ASP A 79 -10.39 3.38 2.22
CA ASP A 79 -10.66 4.78 1.92
C ASP A 79 -11.99 4.96 1.17
N LYS A 80 -12.35 6.22 0.92
CA LYS A 80 -13.62 6.56 0.24
C LYS A 80 -13.70 6.03 -1.21
N TYR A 81 -12.58 5.63 -1.79
CA TYR A 81 -12.51 5.04 -3.13
C TYR A 81 -12.51 3.51 -3.13
N GLY A 82 -12.69 2.89 -1.96
CA GLY A 82 -12.69 1.43 -1.83
C GLY A 82 -11.30 0.80 -1.79
N ARG A 83 -10.24 1.59 -1.61
CA ARG A 83 -8.87 1.08 -1.53
C ARG A 83 -8.50 0.76 -0.08
N LYS A 84 -7.87 -0.40 0.11
CA LYS A 84 -7.25 -0.73 1.40
C LYS A 84 -5.99 0.12 1.56
N VAL A 85 -5.91 0.88 2.64
CA VAL A 85 -4.76 1.73 2.94
C VAL A 85 -3.81 0.93 3.80
N GLY A 86 -2.65 0.59 3.25
CA GLY A 86 -1.77 -0.37 3.89
C GLY A 86 -0.31 -0.28 3.51
N LYS A 87 0.47 -1.06 4.25
CA LYS A 87 1.90 -1.28 3.99
C LYS A 87 2.07 -2.53 3.15
N VAL A 88 2.81 -2.43 2.06
CA VAL A 88 3.10 -3.54 1.16
C VAL A 88 4.48 -4.10 1.49
N LEU A 89 4.52 -5.39 1.81
CA LEU A 89 5.74 -6.10 2.17
C LEU A 89 6.04 -7.18 1.13
N LEU A 90 7.24 -7.18 0.60
CA LEU A 90 7.74 -8.21 -0.30
C LEU A 90 8.96 -8.87 0.34
N ALA A 91 8.80 -10.12 0.82
CA ALA A 91 9.87 -10.87 1.47
C ALA A 91 10.61 -10.05 2.55
N GLY A 92 9.86 -9.31 3.37
CA GLY A 92 10.40 -8.45 4.42
C GLY A 92 10.76 -7.04 3.98
N LEU A 93 10.79 -6.75 2.67
CA LEU A 93 11.05 -5.40 2.16
C LEU A 93 9.79 -4.53 2.30
N ASP A 94 9.93 -3.38 2.95
CA ASP A 94 8.88 -2.37 3.02
C ASP A 94 8.87 -1.57 1.71
N CYS A 95 7.93 -1.89 0.82
CA CYS A 95 7.84 -1.26 -0.50
C CYS A 95 7.44 0.21 -0.43
N ASN A 96 6.65 0.60 0.58
CA ASN A 96 6.28 1.99 0.80
C ASN A 96 7.54 2.82 1.08
N LEU A 97 8.36 2.36 2.01
CA LEU A 97 9.61 3.02 2.38
C LEU A 97 10.61 3.03 1.22
N GLU A 98 10.67 1.94 0.43
CA GLU A 98 11.57 1.83 -0.70
C GLU A 98 11.30 2.91 -1.77
N GLN A 99 10.03 3.23 -2.04
CA GLN A 99 9.67 4.31 -2.97
C GLN A 99 10.18 5.67 -2.47
N VAL A 100 10.11 5.93 -1.19
CA VAL A 100 10.64 7.15 -0.59
C VAL A 100 12.16 7.19 -0.68
N LYS A 101 12.83 6.09 -0.36
CA LYS A 101 14.30 5.99 -0.44
C LYS A 101 14.83 6.22 -1.85
N ARG A 102 14.09 5.81 -2.87
CA ARG A 102 14.45 6.02 -4.28
C ARG A 102 14.17 7.43 -4.77
N GLY A 103 13.56 8.28 -3.93
CA GLY A 103 13.18 9.64 -4.31
C GLY A 103 12.00 9.72 -5.27
N LEU A 104 11.19 8.67 -5.36
CA LEU A 104 10.07 8.56 -6.29
C LEU A 104 8.70 8.69 -5.62
N ALA A 105 8.70 8.90 -4.33
CA ALA A 105 7.55 9.27 -3.51
C ALA A 105 8.06 10.10 -2.33
N TRP A 106 7.18 10.88 -1.75
CA TRP A 106 7.50 11.62 -0.54
C TRP A 106 6.68 11.13 0.64
N HIS A 107 7.21 11.33 1.82
CA HIS A 107 6.58 10.93 3.05
C HIS A 107 5.35 11.78 3.32
N TYR A 108 4.21 11.14 3.56
CA TYR A 108 2.94 11.78 3.87
C TYR A 108 2.52 11.40 5.28
N LYS A 109 2.38 12.41 6.16
CA LYS A 109 1.83 12.20 7.49
C LYS A 109 0.32 12.42 7.46
N GLN A 110 -0.43 11.38 7.78
CA GLN A 110 -1.86 11.47 8.00
C GLN A 110 -2.12 11.69 9.49
N TYR A 111 -2.86 12.73 9.79
CA TYR A 111 -3.25 13.07 11.16
C TYR A 111 -4.62 12.48 11.50
#